data_ee6e927020be08ac7614756436790de6
#
_entry.id   ee6e927020be08ac7614756436790de6
#
_cell.length_a   1.000
_cell.length_b   1.000
_cell.length_c   1.000
_cell.angle_alpha   90.00
_cell.angle_beta   90.00
_cell.angle_gamma   90.00
#
_symmetry.space_group_name_H-M   'P 1'
#
loop_
_entity.id
_entity.type
_entity.pdbx_description
1 polymer ?
#
loop_
_entity_poly.entity_id
_entity_poly.type
_entity_poly.pdbx_seq_one_letter_code
_entity_poly.pdbx_strand_id
1 'polypeptide(L)'
;MRKLGIAMLAVSILCLVASTDSFAQKGVSWRGARGWGTGTPYSRMYDPATVVTVTGEVVRVDAITPLKGMSYGVHLVLKAKGETLSVHLGPAWYVENQDTRIERGDKVEVVGSRITFDGTPAVIAAEVKKGSEVLMLRDENGFPAWSGWRRR
;
A
#
# COMPACT_ATOMS: atom_id res chain seq x y z
N MET A 1 -13.60 21.38 83.25
CA MET A 1 -12.76 20.44 82.50
C MET A 1 -13.43 20.24 81.15
N ARG A 2 -12.83 20.86 80.18
CA ARG A 2 -13.37 20.79 78.81
C ARG A 2 -12.52 19.82 78.00
N LYS A 3 -13.15 18.75 77.53
CA LYS A 3 -12.50 17.84 76.58
C LYS A 3 -12.78 18.36 75.18
N LEU A 4 -11.75 18.85 74.53
CA LEU A 4 -11.81 19.15 73.13
C LEU A 4 -11.71 17.85 72.33
N GLY A 5 -12.74 17.48 71.66
CA GLY A 5 -12.76 16.42 70.66
C GLY A 5 -12.13 16.95 69.36
N ILE A 6 -11.00 16.32 69.01
CA ILE A 6 -10.38 16.55 67.72
C ILE A 6 -11.14 15.72 66.69
N ALA A 7 -11.92 16.39 65.83
CA ALA A 7 -12.52 15.75 64.69
C ALA A 7 -11.45 15.54 63.63
N MET A 8 -11.04 14.29 63.43
CA MET A 8 -10.24 13.89 62.30
C MET A 8 -11.09 13.95 61.01
N LEU A 9 -10.82 14.91 60.21
CA LEU A 9 -11.35 14.98 58.84
C LEU A 9 -10.53 14.01 57.98
N ALA A 10 -11.09 12.84 57.72
CA ALA A 10 -10.53 11.94 56.73
C ALA A 10 -10.84 12.48 55.34
N VAL A 11 -9.87 13.11 54.73
CA VAL A 11 -9.97 13.47 53.33
C VAL A 11 -9.71 12.20 52.50
N SER A 12 -10.80 11.59 52.07
CA SER A 12 -10.74 10.51 51.10
C SER A 12 -10.34 11.13 49.73
N ILE A 13 -9.08 11.00 49.39
CA ILE A 13 -8.61 11.26 48.03
C ILE A 13 -9.10 10.12 47.17
N LEU A 14 -10.20 10.33 46.48
CA LEU A 14 -10.72 9.47 45.45
C LEU A 14 -9.79 9.62 44.24
N CYS A 15 -8.78 8.75 44.14
CA CYS A 15 -8.01 8.63 42.92
C CYS A 15 -8.94 8.14 41.82
N LEU A 16 -9.46 9.06 41.02
CA LEU A 16 -10.03 8.74 39.73
C LEU A 16 -8.90 8.19 38.87
N VAL A 17 -8.75 6.88 38.85
CA VAL A 17 -7.97 6.20 37.82
C VAL A 17 -8.78 6.38 36.54
N ALA A 18 -8.45 7.41 35.77
CA ALA A 18 -8.91 7.50 34.40
C ALA A 18 -8.27 6.31 33.69
N SER A 19 -9.05 5.25 33.54
CA SER A 19 -8.73 4.18 32.62
C SER A 19 -8.69 4.83 31.25
N THR A 20 -7.50 5.17 30.77
CA THR A 20 -7.32 5.42 29.35
C THR A 20 -7.54 4.08 28.69
N ASP A 21 -8.76 3.81 28.30
CA ASP A 21 -9.04 2.79 27.34
C ASP A 21 -8.22 3.16 26.11
N SER A 22 -7.03 2.58 26.06
CA SER A 22 -6.29 2.49 24.82
C SER A 22 -7.20 1.71 23.89
N PHE A 23 -8.01 2.45 23.12
CA PHE A 23 -8.57 1.90 21.92
C PHE A 23 -7.37 1.50 21.06
N ALA A 24 -6.86 0.29 21.29
CA ALA A 24 -6.10 -0.37 20.27
C ALA A 24 -7.01 -0.33 19.05
N GLN A 25 -6.73 0.61 18.16
CA GLN A 25 -7.36 0.65 16.86
C GLN A 25 -7.10 -0.72 16.27
N LYS A 26 -8.06 -1.62 16.42
CA LYS A 26 -8.16 -2.79 15.58
C LYS A 26 -8.11 -2.20 14.19
N GLY A 27 -6.97 -2.37 13.54
CA GLY A 27 -6.77 -1.85 12.20
C GLY A 27 -8.02 -2.18 11.43
N VAL A 28 -8.74 -1.17 10.99
CA VAL A 28 -9.91 -1.36 10.15
C VAL A 28 -9.39 -2.12 8.96
N SER A 29 -9.63 -3.41 8.95
CA SER A 29 -9.36 -4.25 7.81
C SER A 29 -10.27 -3.71 6.71
N TRP A 30 -9.72 -2.83 5.89
CA TRP A 30 -10.39 -2.28 4.73
C TRP A 30 -10.72 -3.46 3.82
N ARG A 31 -11.98 -3.88 3.83
CA ARG A 31 -12.45 -4.94 2.94
C ARG A 31 -12.14 -4.66 1.46
N GLY A 32 -11.79 -3.41 1.11
CA GLY A 32 -11.36 -3.01 -0.21
C GLY A 32 -9.89 -3.32 -0.54
N ALA A 33 -9.01 -3.46 0.44
CA ALA A 33 -7.59 -3.71 0.17
C ALA A 33 -7.29 -5.15 -0.27
N ARG A 34 -8.11 -6.11 0.13
CA ARG A 34 -8.08 -7.54 -0.24
C ARG A 34 -6.71 -8.07 -0.69
N GLY A 35 -5.73 -8.04 0.21
CA GLY A 35 -4.37 -8.48 -0.06
C GLY A 35 -3.41 -7.42 -0.60
N TRP A 36 -3.90 -6.26 -1.02
CA TRP A 36 -3.09 -5.17 -1.55
C TRP A 36 -2.63 -4.15 -0.49
N GLY A 37 -2.98 -4.36 0.77
CA GLY A 37 -2.59 -3.49 1.87
C GLY A 37 -1.17 -3.69 2.33
N THR A 38 -0.73 -2.81 3.25
CA THR A 38 0.58 -2.93 3.91
C THR A 38 0.66 -4.18 4.78
N GLY A 39 1.86 -4.75 4.89
CA GLY A 39 2.11 -5.92 5.74
C GLY A 39 1.54 -7.25 5.23
N THR A 40 0.93 -7.26 4.06
CA THR A 40 0.45 -8.49 3.42
C THR A 40 1.60 -9.29 2.81
N PRO A 41 1.43 -10.60 2.57
CA PRO A 41 2.45 -11.39 1.89
C PRO A 41 2.90 -10.79 0.56
N TYR A 42 1.98 -10.23 -0.22
CA TYR A 42 2.31 -9.60 -1.49
C TYR A 42 3.12 -8.31 -1.30
N SER A 43 2.71 -7.43 -0.37
CA SER A 43 3.41 -6.17 -0.13
C SER A 43 4.85 -6.36 0.34
N ARG A 44 5.13 -7.47 1.03
CA ARG A 44 6.48 -7.83 1.50
C ARG A 44 7.42 -8.25 0.38
N MET A 45 6.92 -8.51 -0.81
CA MET A 45 7.76 -8.82 -1.98
C MET A 45 8.46 -7.57 -2.52
N TYR A 46 7.96 -6.37 -2.20
CA TYR A 46 8.61 -5.11 -2.55
C TYR A 46 9.86 -4.93 -1.69
N ASP A 47 11.00 -4.79 -2.34
CA ASP A 47 12.29 -4.56 -1.69
C ASP A 47 12.87 -3.23 -2.19
N PRO A 48 13.00 -2.22 -1.33
CA PRO A 48 13.61 -0.95 -1.70
C PRO A 48 15.04 -1.07 -2.25
N ALA A 49 15.76 -2.12 -1.84
CA ALA A 49 17.13 -2.38 -2.32
C ALA A 49 17.17 -2.87 -3.77
N THR A 50 16.05 -3.37 -4.31
CA THR A 50 15.96 -3.89 -5.68
C THR A 50 15.21 -2.95 -6.63
N VAL A 51 15.05 -1.71 -6.25
CA VAL A 51 14.38 -0.70 -7.09
C VAL A 51 15.22 -0.41 -8.32
N VAL A 52 14.58 -0.49 -9.47
CA VAL A 52 15.16 -0.23 -10.79
C VAL A 52 14.28 0.73 -11.57
N THR A 53 14.88 1.35 -12.58
CA THR A 53 14.15 2.14 -13.58
C THR A 53 14.20 1.40 -14.91
N VAL A 54 13.04 1.10 -15.46
CA VAL A 54 12.91 0.36 -16.72
C VAL A 54 12.07 1.17 -17.70
N THR A 55 12.59 1.35 -18.89
CA THR A 55 11.88 2.00 -20.00
C THR A 55 11.47 0.97 -21.03
N GLY A 56 10.26 1.04 -21.52
CA GLY A 56 9.78 0.12 -22.52
C GLY A 56 8.45 0.52 -23.14
N GLU A 57 7.95 -0.37 -23.98
CA GLU A 57 6.65 -0.24 -24.62
C GLU A 57 5.65 -1.24 -24.03
N VAL A 58 4.46 -0.78 -23.73
CA VAL A 58 3.37 -1.62 -23.22
C VAL A 58 2.84 -2.49 -24.36
N VAL A 59 3.03 -3.78 -24.22
CA VAL A 59 2.53 -4.78 -25.18
C VAL A 59 1.10 -5.17 -24.88
N ARG A 60 0.76 -5.23 -23.60
CA ARG A 60 -0.56 -5.64 -23.13
C ARG A 60 -0.84 -5.09 -21.72
N VAL A 61 -2.10 -4.84 -21.45
CA VAL A 61 -2.61 -4.48 -20.13
C VAL A 61 -3.62 -5.55 -19.73
N ASP A 62 -3.36 -6.26 -18.64
CA ASP A 62 -4.19 -7.38 -18.19
C ASP A 62 -4.59 -7.26 -16.73
N ALA A 63 -5.62 -8.00 -16.35
CA ALA A 63 -5.93 -8.27 -14.97
C ALA A 63 -4.95 -9.30 -14.38
N ILE A 64 -4.59 -9.13 -13.12
CA ILE A 64 -3.77 -10.09 -12.37
C ILE A 64 -4.33 -10.29 -10.97
N THR A 65 -4.29 -11.53 -10.49
CA THR A 65 -4.50 -11.86 -9.09
C THR A 65 -3.21 -12.46 -8.56
N PRO A 66 -2.32 -11.67 -7.96
CA PRO A 66 -0.97 -12.12 -7.65
C PRO A 66 -0.92 -13.32 -6.71
N LEU A 67 -1.71 -13.28 -5.65
CA LEU A 67 -1.82 -14.37 -4.70
C LEU A 67 -3.28 -14.77 -4.48
N LYS A 68 -3.50 -16.01 -4.09
CA LYS A 68 -4.83 -16.52 -3.79
C LYS A 68 -5.52 -15.66 -2.70
N GLY A 69 -6.77 -15.31 -2.93
CA GLY A 69 -7.57 -14.52 -2.00
C GLY A 69 -7.43 -13.00 -2.18
N MET A 70 -6.51 -12.54 -3.03
CA MET A 70 -6.43 -11.13 -3.40
C MET A 70 -7.55 -10.75 -4.37
N SER A 71 -7.98 -9.49 -4.34
CA SER A 71 -8.78 -8.95 -5.45
C SER A 71 -7.90 -8.77 -6.69
N TYR A 72 -8.53 -8.72 -7.85
CA TYR A 72 -7.76 -8.52 -9.08
C TYR A 72 -7.14 -7.11 -9.12
N GLY A 73 -5.99 -7.05 -9.72
CA GLY A 73 -5.25 -5.84 -10.00
C GLY A 73 -4.95 -5.70 -11.48
N VAL A 74 -4.16 -4.70 -11.80
CA VAL A 74 -3.70 -4.40 -13.16
C VAL A 74 -2.21 -4.66 -13.26
N HIS A 75 -1.80 -5.36 -14.32
CA HIS A 75 -0.41 -5.44 -14.69
C HIS A 75 -0.21 -5.11 -16.17
N LEU A 76 0.99 -4.68 -16.47
CA LEU A 76 1.45 -4.43 -17.83
C LEU A 76 2.38 -5.57 -18.24
N VAL A 77 2.30 -5.95 -19.49
CA VAL A 77 3.40 -6.66 -20.14
C VAL A 77 4.22 -5.63 -20.88
N LEU A 78 5.44 -5.42 -20.39
CA LEU A 78 6.34 -4.38 -20.89
C LEU A 78 7.47 -5.00 -21.69
N LYS A 79 7.62 -4.56 -22.93
CA LYS A 79 8.79 -4.90 -23.75
C LYS A 79 9.88 -3.87 -23.48
N ALA A 80 10.85 -4.23 -22.69
CA ALA A 80 12.05 -3.47 -22.42
C ALA A 80 13.21 -3.95 -23.30
N LYS A 81 14.34 -3.26 -23.25
CA LYS A 81 15.53 -3.65 -24.02
C LYS A 81 16.04 -5.00 -23.53
N GLY A 82 15.97 -6.00 -24.40
CA GLY A 82 16.49 -7.35 -24.15
C GLY A 82 15.59 -8.25 -23.30
N GLU A 83 14.43 -7.78 -22.82
CA GLU A 83 13.53 -8.61 -22.01
C GLU A 83 12.06 -8.16 -22.07
N THR A 84 11.18 -9.08 -21.73
CA THR A 84 9.76 -8.79 -21.48
C THR A 84 9.48 -8.96 -20.00
N LEU A 85 8.90 -7.93 -19.39
CA LEU A 85 8.62 -7.86 -17.96
C LEU A 85 7.13 -7.79 -17.67
N SER A 86 6.71 -8.48 -16.62
CA SER A 86 5.43 -8.23 -15.97
C SER A 86 5.60 -7.09 -14.97
N VAL A 87 4.85 -6.01 -15.14
CA VAL A 87 4.87 -4.84 -14.26
C VAL A 87 3.56 -4.78 -13.50
N HIS A 88 3.62 -5.06 -12.21
CA HIS A 88 2.46 -5.04 -11.34
C HIS A 88 2.17 -3.61 -10.89
N LEU A 89 1.02 -3.08 -11.25
CA LEU A 89 0.63 -1.72 -10.89
C LEU A 89 -0.01 -1.67 -9.50
N GLY A 90 -1.11 -2.34 -9.32
CA GLY A 90 -1.86 -2.32 -8.08
C GLY A 90 -3.29 -2.82 -8.24
N PRO A 91 -4.13 -2.64 -7.21
CA PRO A 91 -5.52 -3.08 -7.29
C PRO A 91 -6.28 -2.31 -8.36
N ALA A 92 -7.12 -3.01 -9.11
CA ALA A 92 -7.87 -2.41 -10.22
C ALA A 92 -8.74 -1.24 -9.76
N TRP A 93 -9.38 -1.36 -8.60
CA TRP A 93 -10.23 -0.29 -8.05
C TRP A 93 -9.47 1.02 -7.76
N TYR A 94 -8.14 0.98 -7.61
CA TYR A 94 -7.32 2.17 -7.49
C TYR A 94 -6.81 2.63 -8.86
N VAL A 95 -6.19 1.74 -9.60
CA VAL A 95 -5.54 2.05 -10.89
C VAL A 95 -6.55 2.56 -11.91
N GLU A 96 -7.72 1.95 -12.00
CA GLU A 96 -8.78 2.33 -12.95
C GLU A 96 -9.46 3.66 -12.61
N ASN A 97 -9.27 4.18 -11.40
CA ASN A 97 -9.80 5.46 -10.96
C ASN A 97 -8.77 6.60 -10.99
N GLN A 98 -7.59 6.37 -11.52
CA GLN A 98 -6.58 7.41 -11.73
C GLN A 98 -6.81 8.14 -13.06
N ASP A 99 -6.36 9.40 -13.13
CA ASP A 99 -6.48 10.19 -14.35
C ASP A 99 -5.57 9.67 -15.46
N THR A 100 -4.38 9.20 -15.08
CA THR A 100 -3.41 8.62 -16.02
C THR A 100 -3.88 7.24 -16.49
N ARG A 101 -4.08 7.11 -17.79
CA ARG A 101 -4.43 5.84 -18.45
C ARG A 101 -3.23 5.29 -19.16
N ILE A 102 -2.92 4.03 -18.88
CA ILE A 102 -1.86 3.30 -19.56
C ILE A 102 -2.48 2.26 -20.48
N GLU A 103 -2.10 2.30 -21.72
CA GLU A 103 -2.68 1.48 -22.79
C GLU A 103 -1.59 0.77 -23.58
N ARG A 104 -1.99 -0.25 -24.32
CA ARG A 104 -1.12 -0.93 -25.29
C ARG A 104 -0.53 0.07 -26.27
N GLY A 105 0.77 -0.04 -26.52
CA GLY A 105 1.52 0.84 -27.41
C GLY A 105 2.15 2.04 -26.73
N ASP A 106 1.79 2.32 -25.49
CA ASP A 106 2.38 3.42 -24.73
C ASP A 106 3.84 3.14 -24.42
N LYS A 107 4.65 4.17 -24.56
CA LYS A 107 6.03 4.18 -24.07
C LYS A 107 6.04 4.73 -22.66
N VAL A 108 6.57 3.96 -21.72
CA VAL A 108 6.56 4.30 -20.30
C VAL A 108 7.92 4.09 -19.67
N GLU A 109 8.17 4.86 -18.62
CA GLU A 109 9.27 4.63 -17.69
C GLU A 109 8.67 4.14 -16.36
N VAL A 110 9.14 3.00 -15.89
CA VAL A 110 8.68 2.36 -14.67
C VAL A 110 9.79 2.39 -13.64
N VAL A 111 9.48 2.91 -12.46
CA VAL A 111 10.33 2.80 -11.27
C VAL A 111 9.67 1.82 -10.31
N GLY A 112 10.38 0.81 -9.89
CA GLY A 112 9.83 -0.18 -8.98
C GLY A 112 10.81 -1.26 -8.56
N SER A 113 10.38 -2.10 -7.64
CA SER A 113 11.15 -3.22 -7.12
C SER A 113 11.14 -4.38 -8.10
N ARG A 114 12.35 -4.80 -8.54
CA ARG A 114 12.51 -5.99 -9.36
C ARG A 114 12.45 -7.23 -8.49
N ILE A 115 11.55 -8.13 -8.83
CA ILE A 115 11.31 -9.39 -8.12
C ILE A 115 11.34 -10.58 -9.09
N THR A 116 11.37 -11.77 -8.54
CA THR A 116 11.01 -12.99 -9.26
C THR A 116 9.61 -13.40 -8.83
N PHE A 117 8.70 -13.45 -9.78
CA PHE A 117 7.32 -13.81 -9.56
C PHE A 117 6.94 -14.99 -10.46
N ASP A 118 6.44 -16.07 -9.87
CA ASP A 118 6.16 -17.32 -10.60
C ASP A 118 7.33 -17.79 -11.49
N GLY A 119 8.56 -17.66 -10.99
CA GLY A 119 9.77 -18.08 -11.69
C GLY A 119 10.21 -17.14 -12.83
N THR A 120 9.54 -16.02 -13.04
CA THR A 120 9.85 -15.03 -14.07
C THR A 120 10.16 -13.66 -13.51
N PRO A 121 10.99 -12.85 -14.20
CA PRO A 121 11.23 -11.47 -13.78
C PRO A 121 9.97 -10.62 -13.84
N ALA A 122 9.74 -9.86 -12.77
CA ALA A 122 8.65 -8.91 -12.67
C ALA A 122 9.11 -7.66 -11.94
N VAL A 123 8.32 -6.60 -12.02
CA VAL A 123 8.54 -5.35 -11.30
C VAL A 123 7.25 -4.97 -10.56
N ILE A 124 7.36 -4.75 -9.26
CA ILE A 124 6.29 -4.11 -8.50
C ILE A 124 6.50 -2.60 -8.63
N ALA A 125 5.65 -1.94 -9.40
CA ALA A 125 5.83 -0.53 -9.73
C ALA A 125 5.53 0.38 -8.54
N ALA A 126 6.42 1.34 -8.32
CA ALA A 126 6.18 2.48 -7.44
C ALA A 126 5.65 3.67 -8.23
N GLU A 127 6.16 3.86 -9.44
CA GLU A 127 5.82 4.98 -10.30
C GLU A 127 5.86 4.55 -11.77
N VAL A 128 4.90 5.05 -12.55
CA VAL A 128 4.92 4.91 -14.01
C VAL A 128 4.77 6.29 -14.65
N LYS A 129 5.72 6.65 -15.50
CA LYS A 129 5.71 7.88 -16.27
C LYS A 129 5.33 7.60 -17.73
N LYS A 130 4.37 8.36 -18.21
CA LYS A 130 3.92 8.36 -19.59
C LYS A 130 3.91 9.79 -20.10
N GLY A 131 4.91 10.17 -20.87
CA GLY A 131 5.08 11.57 -21.28
C GLY A 131 5.25 12.48 -20.05
N SER A 132 4.38 13.47 -19.92
CA SER A 132 4.33 14.37 -18.75
C SER A 132 3.46 13.86 -17.60
N GLU A 133 2.74 12.76 -17.79
CA GLU A 133 1.86 12.17 -16.80
C GLU A 133 2.63 11.20 -15.90
N VAL A 134 2.32 11.24 -14.61
CA VAL A 134 2.92 10.37 -13.59
C VAL A 134 1.83 9.66 -12.81
N LEU A 135 1.88 8.34 -12.85
CA LEU A 135 1.03 7.48 -12.03
C LEU A 135 1.83 7.05 -10.79
N MET A 136 1.45 7.60 -9.63
CA MET A 136 2.05 7.23 -8.35
C MET A 136 1.30 6.06 -7.74
N LEU A 137 2.03 4.99 -7.45
CA LEU A 137 1.47 3.74 -6.93
C LEU A 137 1.99 3.40 -5.54
N ARG A 138 3.26 3.67 -5.28
CA ARG A 138 3.92 3.43 -4.00
C ARG A 138 4.97 4.50 -3.74
N ASP A 139 5.30 4.70 -2.47
CA ASP A 139 6.45 5.51 -2.12
C ASP A 139 7.78 4.73 -2.29
N GLU A 140 8.88 5.36 -1.94
CA GLU A 140 10.23 4.78 -2.01
C GLU A 140 10.43 3.51 -1.16
N ASN A 141 9.61 3.33 -0.14
CA ASN A 141 9.62 2.16 0.74
C ASN A 141 8.62 1.08 0.31
N GLY A 142 7.88 1.30 -0.77
CA GLY A 142 6.85 0.39 -1.25
C GLY A 142 5.49 0.57 -0.56
N PHE A 143 5.31 1.65 0.17
CA PHE A 143 4.05 1.93 0.85
C PHE A 143 2.99 2.32 -0.19
N PRO A 144 1.85 1.59 -0.23
CA PRO A 144 0.85 1.83 -1.27
C PRO A 144 0.16 3.19 -1.15
N ALA A 145 0.04 3.89 -2.27
CA ALA A 145 -0.68 5.16 -2.34
C ALA A 145 -2.17 5.03 -1.98
N TRP A 146 -2.75 3.84 -2.16
CA TRP A 146 -4.14 3.54 -1.79
C TRP A 146 -4.37 3.25 -0.32
N SER A 147 -3.34 3.17 0.52
CA SER A 147 -3.48 2.88 1.95
C SER A 147 -4.30 3.91 2.72
N GLY A 148 -4.38 5.14 2.26
CA GLY A 148 -5.22 6.20 2.83
C GLY A 148 -6.36 6.65 1.91
N TRP A 149 -6.49 6.00 0.76
CA TRP A 149 -7.43 6.43 -0.28
C TRP A 149 -8.85 5.99 0.05
N ARG A 150 -9.75 6.96 0.12
CA ARG A 150 -11.19 6.72 0.31
C ARG A 150 -11.91 7.06 -0.98
N ARG A 151 -12.73 6.13 -1.47
CA ARG A 151 -13.73 6.49 -2.48
C ARG A 151 -14.61 7.59 -1.92
N ARG A 152 -14.65 8.69 -2.61
CA ARG A 152 -15.63 9.76 -2.37
C ARG A 152 -16.90 9.45 -3.15
#